data_c7dfeb9847b89baea79410fbbdb0d2b6
#
_entry.id   c7dfeb9847b89baea79410fbbdb0d2b6
#
_cell.length_a   1.000
_cell.length_b   1.000
_cell.length_c   1.000
_cell.angle_alpha   90.00
_cell.angle_beta   90.00
_cell.angle_gamma   90.00
#
_symmetry.space_group_name_H-M   'P 1'
#
loop_
_entity.id
_entity.type
_entity.pdbx_description
1 polymer ?
#
loop_
_entity_poly.entity_id
_entity_poly.type
_entity_poly.pdbx_seq_one_letter_code
_entity_poly.pdbx_strand_id
1 'polypeptide(L)'
;MEYRIEHDSMGEMRIPADKYWGAQTQRSVENFPIGAGIETMPEEIVRAFGILKAAAARANAALLPQRMTPEKCAAIVEAASEVARGQLREHFPLVVWQTGSGTQSNMNANEVIAFRANQLLGERLCHPNDDVNMSQSSNDTFPTALHIAAALSLEDRLLPAAEELIRVLKKLEEENRGVIKSGRTHLQDAVPIAFSQEISGWRASLERDGELLRLSLPPLKELALGGTAVGTGLNAPAGFAEKAAEEISALTGKRFSTAGNKFHALTSRDEIVFAHGAVKALACDMMKIADDVRWLASGPRCGLGEIRIPENEPGSSIMPGKVNPTQCEQVTMVAVQVMGNDAAIGFAASQGNFELNVFLPVIACNFLQSVRLLSESIASFTERCAAGITADREKMRANLHNSLMLVTALNPYIGYENAAKTAKLAYKENISLREACVKLGFLTEEAFDRVFRPEEMV
;
A
#
# COMPACT_ATOMS: atom_id res chain seq x y z
N MET A 1 -3.00 -2.12 41.16
CA MET A 1 -2.55 -3.10 40.17
C MET A 1 -1.73 -4.14 40.89
N GLU A 2 -2.00 -5.42 40.66
CA GLU A 2 -1.16 -6.50 41.12
C GLU A 2 0.04 -6.66 40.18
N TYR A 3 1.18 -7.08 40.74
CA TYR A 3 2.42 -7.27 40.01
C TYR A 3 2.98 -8.66 40.27
N ARG A 4 3.64 -9.23 39.27
CA ARG A 4 4.51 -10.41 39.44
C ARG A 4 5.96 -10.01 39.22
N ILE A 5 6.88 -10.80 39.73
CA ILE A 5 8.33 -10.62 39.54
C ILE A 5 8.79 -11.61 38.48
N GLU A 6 9.46 -11.11 37.47
CA GLU A 6 10.19 -11.87 36.45
C GLU A 6 11.64 -11.41 36.40
N HIS A 7 12.54 -12.20 35.81
CA HIS A 7 13.95 -11.86 35.73
C HIS A 7 14.54 -12.13 34.35
N ASP A 8 15.54 -11.35 34.03
CA ASP A 8 16.44 -11.57 32.92
C ASP A 8 17.91 -11.52 33.40
N SER A 9 18.85 -11.51 32.49
CA SER A 9 20.29 -11.45 32.80
C SER A 9 20.73 -10.17 33.55
N MET A 10 19.88 -9.13 33.59
CA MET A 10 20.13 -7.88 34.31
C MET A 10 19.47 -7.79 35.68
N GLY A 11 18.67 -8.79 36.07
CA GLY A 11 18.00 -8.87 37.37
C GLY A 11 16.47 -8.85 37.30
N GLU A 12 15.85 -8.55 38.44
CA GLU A 12 14.41 -8.59 38.60
C GLU A 12 13.68 -7.41 38.00
N MET A 13 12.46 -7.66 37.49
CA MET A 13 11.52 -6.67 36.99
C MET A 13 10.12 -6.92 37.52
N ARG A 14 9.39 -5.83 37.82
CA ARG A 14 7.97 -5.88 38.23
C ARG A 14 7.10 -5.72 37.00
N ILE A 15 6.25 -6.70 36.72
CA ILE A 15 5.37 -6.74 35.57
C ILE A 15 3.91 -6.78 36.05
N PRO A 16 2.98 -6.03 35.41
CA PRO A 16 1.56 -6.15 35.74
C PRO A 16 1.10 -7.62 35.64
N ALA A 17 0.42 -8.10 36.65
CA ALA A 17 0.11 -9.54 36.77
C ALA A 17 -0.78 -10.08 35.63
N ASP A 18 -1.60 -9.20 35.04
CA ASP A 18 -2.50 -9.50 33.92
C ASP A 18 -1.80 -9.57 32.56
N LYS A 19 -0.54 -9.16 32.46
CA LYS A 19 0.21 -9.11 31.19
C LYS A 19 1.07 -10.35 31.00
N TYR A 20 1.20 -10.81 29.76
CA TYR A 20 1.93 -12.02 29.39
C TYR A 20 3.41 -11.79 29.07
N TRP A 21 3.80 -10.53 28.83
CA TRP A 21 5.22 -10.22 28.59
C TRP A 21 6.11 -10.41 29.82
N GLY A 22 7.41 -10.52 29.59
CA GLY A 22 8.41 -10.77 30.63
C GLY A 22 9.28 -9.55 30.93
N ALA A 23 10.45 -9.84 31.55
CA ALA A 23 11.36 -8.82 32.05
C ALA A 23 11.97 -7.96 30.90
N GLN A 24 12.37 -8.54 29.78
CA GLN A 24 12.99 -7.80 28.68
C GLN A 24 12.00 -6.83 28.02
N THR A 25 10.75 -7.23 27.83
CA THR A 25 9.70 -6.33 27.32
C THR A 25 9.44 -5.20 28.30
N GLN A 26 9.33 -5.47 29.59
CA GLN A 26 9.12 -4.45 30.62
C GLN A 26 10.26 -3.42 30.63
N ARG A 27 11.51 -3.85 30.53
CA ARG A 27 12.64 -2.93 30.38
C ARG A 27 12.54 -2.06 29.15
N SER A 28 12.09 -2.62 28.04
CA SER A 28 11.90 -1.85 26.80
C SER A 28 10.82 -0.78 26.94
N VAL A 29 9.70 -1.10 27.61
CA VAL A 29 8.64 -0.13 27.92
C VAL A 29 9.17 1.04 28.76
N GLU A 30 10.00 0.73 29.76
CA GLU A 30 10.57 1.75 30.65
C GLU A 30 11.70 2.55 29.99
N ASN A 31 12.52 1.91 29.12
CA ASN A 31 13.66 2.54 28.46
C ASN A 31 13.29 3.41 27.26
N PHE A 32 12.17 3.10 26.61
CA PHE A 32 11.75 3.81 25.39
C PHE A 32 10.32 4.41 25.48
N PRO A 33 10.07 5.38 26.38
CA PRO A 33 8.76 6.03 26.51
C PRO A 33 8.53 7.07 25.42
N ILE A 34 8.82 6.72 24.16
CA ILE A 34 8.78 7.62 22.99
C ILE A 34 7.58 7.28 22.12
N GLY A 35 6.59 8.16 22.02
CA GLY A 35 5.36 7.92 21.27
C GLY A 35 4.48 6.79 21.84
N ALA A 36 4.64 6.48 23.15
CA ALA A 36 3.94 5.39 23.79
C ALA A 36 2.41 5.52 23.67
N GLY A 37 1.76 4.42 23.28
CA GLY A 37 0.30 4.37 23.05
C GLY A 37 -0.16 4.94 21.69
N ILE A 38 0.73 5.57 20.93
CA ILE A 38 0.44 6.12 19.59
C ILE A 38 1.27 5.38 18.53
N GLU A 39 2.58 5.40 18.66
CA GLU A 39 3.52 4.86 17.67
C GLU A 39 4.00 3.46 18.09
N THR A 40 3.03 2.57 18.30
CA THR A 40 3.30 1.17 18.61
C THR A 40 3.74 0.37 17.39
N MET A 41 4.42 -0.76 17.63
CA MET A 41 4.80 -1.69 16.57
C MET A 41 3.55 -2.13 15.78
N PRO A 42 3.58 -2.11 14.43
CA PRO A 42 2.46 -2.52 13.59
C PRO A 42 1.95 -3.91 13.93
N GLU A 43 0.63 -4.07 13.94
CA GLU A 43 0.00 -5.36 14.25
C GLU A 43 0.42 -6.45 13.27
N GLU A 44 0.66 -6.11 12.02
CA GLU A 44 1.12 -7.01 10.98
C GLU A 44 2.47 -7.65 11.33
N ILE A 45 3.39 -6.92 11.99
CA ILE A 45 4.65 -7.45 12.51
C ILE A 45 4.40 -8.43 13.66
N VAL A 46 3.50 -8.10 14.57
CA VAL A 46 3.15 -8.97 15.70
C VAL A 46 2.57 -10.29 15.19
N ARG A 47 1.63 -10.23 14.24
CA ARG A 47 1.04 -11.41 13.59
C ARG A 47 2.09 -12.24 12.83
N ALA A 48 3.01 -11.58 12.13
CA ALA A 48 4.09 -12.26 11.43
C ALA A 48 5.06 -12.97 12.40
N PHE A 49 5.34 -12.40 13.55
CA PHE A 49 6.06 -13.12 14.62
C PHE A 49 5.31 -14.38 15.07
N GLY A 50 3.99 -14.32 15.21
CA GLY A 50 3.18 -15.50 15.53
C GLY A 50 3.37 -16.61 14.48
N ILE A 51 3.28 -16.29 13.21
CA ILE A 51 3.52 -17.23 12.09
C ILE A 51 4.94 -17.80 12.16
N LEU A 52 5.95 -16.92 12.29
CA LEU A 52 7.35 -17.31 12.34
C LEU A 52 7.63 -18.25 13.52
N LYS A 53 7.14 -17.92 14.73
CA LYS A 53 7.42 -18.71 15.93
C LYS A 53 6.73 -20.08 15.87
N ALA A 54 5.50 -20.16 15.34
CA ALA A 54 4.85 -21.44 15.08
C ALA A 54 5.63 -22.32 14.08
N ALA A 55 6.10 -21.71 12.98
CA ALA A 55 6.90 -22.40 11.98
C ALA A 55 8.25 -22.87 12.54
N ALA A 56 8.95 -22.02 13.30
CA ALA A 56 10.22 -22.36 13.93
C ALA A 56 10.09 -23.49 14.94
N ALA A 57 9.01 -23.52 15.75
CA ALA A 57 8.74 -24.60 16.67
C ALA A 57 8.54 -25.94 15.94
N ARG A 58 7.77 -25.96 14.85
CA ARG A 58 7.57 -27.16 14.01
C ARG A 58 8.87 -27.65 13.37
N ALA A 59 9.67 -26.70 12.83
CA ALA A 59 10.97 -27.02 12.24
C ALA A 59 11.93 -27.62 13.30
N ASN A 60 11.99 -27.04 14.49
CA ASN A 60 12.80 -27.55 15.58
C ASN A 60 12.29 -28.91 16.08
N ALA A 61 10.98 -29.14 16.15
CA ALA A 61 10.44 -30.45 16.52
C ALA A 61 10.84 -31.57 15.53
N ALA A 62 10.89 -31.23 14.24
CA ALA A 62 11.34 -32.19 13.22
C ALA A 62 12.87 -32.45 13.27
N LEU A 63 13.68 -31.45 13.57
CA LEU A 63 15.15 -31.52 13.49
C LEU A 63 15.82 -31.82 14.85
N LEU A 64 15.21 -31.39 15.95
CA LEU A 64 15.73 -31.50 17.32
C LEU A 64 14.67 -32.08 18.27
N PRO A 65 14.08 -33.27 18.02
CA PRO A 65 12.94 -33.78 18.78
C PRO A 65 13.23 -34.01 20.25
N GLN A 66 14.51 -34.21 20.66
CA GLN A 66 14.89 -34.37 22.07
C GLN A 66 14.83 -33.02 22.83
N ARG A 67 14.96 -31.88 22.13
CA ARG A 67 14.89 -30.53 22.75
C ARG A 67 13.49 -29.94 22.61
N MET A 68 12.89 -30.03 21.43
CA MET A 68 11.53 -29.58 21.15
C MET A 68 10.60 -30.82 21.17
N THR A 69 10.13 -31.16 22.36
CA THR A 69 9.21 -32.31 22.54
C THR A 69 7.85 -32.04 21.89
N PRO A 70 7.05 -33.07 21.54
CA PRO A 70 5.72 -32.89 20.98
C PRO A 70 4.81 -31.98 21.81
N GLU A 71 4.88 -32.08 23.15
CA GLU A 71 4.08 -31.28 24.07
C GLU A 71 4.49 -29.79 24.00
N LYS A 72 5.79 -29.50 24.12
CA LYS A 72 6.30 -28.14 23.97
C LYS A 72 5.95 -27.53 22.61
N CYS A 73 6.17 -28.30 21.54
CA CYS A 73 5.85 -27.85 20.17
C CYS A 73 4.37 -27.52 20.05
N ALA A 74 3.47 -28.39 20.50
CA ALA A 74 2.03 -28.16 20.39
C ALA A 74 1.59 -26.91 21.17
N ALA A 75 2.09 -26.71 22.37
CA ALA A 75 1.76 -25.53 23.19
C ALA A 75 2.31 -24.22 22.61
N ILE A 76 3.56 -24.23 22.12
CA ILE A 76 4.17 -23.06 21.46
C ILE A 76 3.42 -22.73 20.17
N VAL A 77 3.09 -23.73 19.34
CA VAL A 77 2.35 -23.55 18.09
C VAL A 77 0.96 -22.97 18.35
N GLU A 78 0.24 -23.43 19.35
CA GLU A 78 -1.09 -22.88 19.69
C GLU A 78 -0.98 -21.43 20.18
N ALA A 79 -0.08 -21.15 21.14
CA ALA A 79 0.15 -19.79 21.64
C ALA A 79 0.58 -18.82 20.52
N ALA A 80 1.50 -19.26 19.65
CA ALA A 80 1.95 -18.49 18.52
C ALA A 80 0.83 -18.27 17.47
N SER A 81 -0.07 -19.24 17.30
CA SER A 81 -1.24 -19.10 16.45
C SER A 81 -2.26 -18.10 17.00
N GLU A 82 -2.44 -18.04 18.34
CA GLU A 82 -3.24 -16.98 18.97
C GLU A 82 -2.67 -15.59 18.67
N VAL A 83 -1.33 -15.42 18.71
CA VAL A 83 -0.64 -14.17 18.31
C VAL A 83 -0.89 -13.87 16.84
N ALA A 84 -0.73 -14.85 15.94
CA ALA A 84 -0.95 -14.69 14.51
C ALA A 84 -2.39 -14.27 14.17
N ARG A 85 -3.37 -14.74 14.94
CA ARG A 85 -4.79 -14.33 14.82
C ARG A 85 -5.09 -12.97 15.46
N GLY A 86 -4.13 -12.34 16.15
CA GLY A 86 -4.30 -11.04 16.83
C GLY A 86 -5.05 -11.10 18.16
N GLN A 87 -5.24 -12.30 18.73
CA GLN A 87 -6.01 -12.51 19.98
C GLN A 87 -5.28 -12.03 21.24
N LEU A 88 -3.94 -11.88 21.16
CA LEU A 88 -3.08 -11.47 22.29
C LEU A 88 -2.50 -10.06 22.12
N ARG A 89 -3.11 -9.20 21.29
CA ARG A 89 -2.59 -7.87 20.93
C ARG A 89 -2.26 -6.99 22.15
N GLU A 90 -3.04 -7.05 23.20
CA GLU A 90 -2.87 -6.25 24.42
C GLU A 90 -1.58 -6.56 25.20
N HIS A 91 -0.87 -7.63 24.82
CA HIS A 91 0.41 -8.04 25.42
C HIS A 91 1.63 -7.58 24.57
N PHE A 92 1.41 -6.72 23.55
CA PHE A 92 2.46 -6.17 22.68
C PHE A 92 2.51 -4.64 22.77
N PRO A 93 3.06 -4.08 23.88
CA PRO A 93 3.03 -2.64 24.15
C PRO A 93 4.14 -1.84 23.47
N LEU A 94 5.09 -2.50 22.80
CA LEU A 94 6.33 -1.88 22.38
C LEU A 94 6.13 -0.84 21.26
N VAL A 95 6.91 0.23 21.37
CA VAL A 95 6.93 1.32 20.37
C VAL A 95 7.87 1.02 19.22
N VAL A 96 7.70 1.74 18.11
CA VAL A 96 8.60 1.72 16.95
C VAL A 96 10.01 2.21 17.34
N TRP A 97 10.09 3.19 18.22
CA TRP A 97 11.33 3.85 18.69
C TRP A 97 12.04 3.03 19.76
N GLN A 98 12.41 1.80 19.43
CA GLN A 98 13.13 0.83 20.25
C GLN A 98 14.51 0.55 19.66
N THR A 99 15.20 -0.52 20.10
CA THR A 99 16.46 -0.93 19.43
C THR A 99 16.23 -1.18 17.94
N GLY A 100 17.12 -0.65 17.12
CA GLY A 100 16.96 -0.66 15.66
C GLY A 100 17.01 -2.03 14.99
N SER A 101 17.50 -3.07 15.69
CA SER A 101 17.45 -4.47 15.25
C SER A 101 16.10 -5.14 15.48
N GLY A 102 15.21 -4.52 16.25
CA GLY A 102 13.93 -5.11 16.65
C GLY A 102 14.02 -6.23 17.70
N THR A 103 15.15 -6.30 18.42
CA THR A 103 15.37 -7.34 19.43
C THR A 103 14.27 -7.36 20.50
N GLN A 104 13.82 -6.20 20.97
CA GLN A 104 12.74 -6.15 21.97
C GLN A 104 11.44 -6.70 21.43
N SER A 105 11.09 -6.45 20.17
CA SER A 105 9.88 -7.02 19.54
C SER A 105 9.97 -8.55 19.42
N ASN A 106 11.15 -9.09 19.05
CA ASN A 106 11.38 -10.53 19.06
C ASN A 106 11.23 -11.11 20.45
N MET A 107 11.83 -10.45 21.48
CA MET A 107 11.72 -10.92 22.85
C MET A 107 10.31 -10.79 23.40
N ASN A 108 9.58 -9.74 23.05
CA ASN A 108 8.16 -9.60 23.41
C ASN A 108 7.34 -10.80 22.88
N ALA A 109 7.52 -11.17 21.61
CA ALA A 109 6.88 -12.35 21.05
C ALA A 109 7.30 -13.64 21.79
N ASN A 110 8.59 -13.82 22.06
CA ASN A 110 9.10 -14.97 22.79
C ASN A 110 8.48 -15.08 24.20
N GLU A 111 8.47 -13.98 24.96
CA GLU A 111 7.95 -13.92 26.32
C GLU A 111 6.45 -14.18 26.38
N VAL A 112 5.67 -13.54 25.51
CA VAL A 112 4.20 -13.72 25.44
C VAL A 112 3.86 -15.15 25.04
N ILE A 113 4.52 -15.71 24.04
CA ILE A 113 4.27 -17.08 23.56
C ILE A 113 4.67 -18.09 24.62
N ALA A 114 5.84 -17.94 25.28
CA ALA A 114 6.25 -18.85 26.36
C ALA A 114 5.30 -18.81 27.55
N PHE A 115 4.87 -17.62 27.97
CA PHE A 115 3.92 -17.47 29.07
C PHE A 115 2.59 -18.16 28.73
N ARG A 116 2.06 -17.91 27.52
CA ARG A 116 0.80 -18.53 27.10
C ARG A 116 0.91 -20.05 26.92
N ALA A 117 2.01 -20.54 26.34
CA ALA A 117 2.27 -21.97 26.23
C ALA A 117 2.32 -22.66 27.57
N ASN A 118 2.97 -22.05 28.56
CA ASN A 118 3.00 -22.55 29.94
C ASN A 118 1.61 -22.57 30.61
N GLN A 119 0.76 -21.58 30.31
CA GLN A 119 -0.64 -21.63 30.77
C GLN A 119 -1.41 -22.82 30.17
N LEU A 120 -1.20 -23.07 28.86
CA LEU A 120 -1.86 -24.19 28.17
C LEU A 120 -1.40 -25.55 28.69
N LEU A 121 -0.12 -25.67 29.09
CA LEU A 121 0.46 -26.87 29.67
C LEU A 121 0.08 -27.05 31.16
N GLY A 122 -0.27 -25.99 31.88
CA GLY A 122 -0.47 -25.99 33.31
C GLY A 122 0.81 -26.03 34.14
N GLU A 123 1.97 -25.94 33.51
CA GLU A 123 3.29 -25.96 34.12
C GLU A 123 4.33 -25.12 33.33
N ARG A 124 5.47 -24.77 33.96
CA ARG A 124 6.53 -23.98 33.36
C ARG A 124 7.55 -24.84 32.62
N LEU A 125 7.20 -25.30 31.41
CA LEU A 125 8.08 -26.10 30.54
C LEU A 125 8.74 -25.30 29.40
N CYS A 126 8.13 -24.20 28.94
CA CYS A 126 8.61 -23.42 27.85
C CYS A 126 9.37 -22.18 28.33
N HIS A 127 10.61 -22.01 27.86
CA HIS A 127 11.43 -20.84 28.14
C HIS A 127 11.50 -19.92 26.89
N PRO A 128 11.40 -18.59 27.07
CA PRO A 128 11.41 -17.65 25.91
C PRO A 128 12.62 -17.80 25.00
N ASN A 129 13.83 -17.90 25.57
CA ASN A 129 15.07 -17.98 24.79
C ASN A 129 15.39 -19.41 24.33
N ASP A 130 15.23 -20.40 25.23
CA ASP A 130 15.73 -21.76 24.98
C ASP A 130 14.78 -22.58 24.11
N ASP A 131 13.47 -22.29 24.17
CA ASP A 131 12.44 -23.02 23.44
C ASP A 131 11.80 -22.17 22.33
N VAL A 132 11.21 -21.00 22.63
CA VAL A 132 10.50 -20.19 21.63
C VAL A 132 11.49 -19.56 20.62
N ASN A 133 12.69 -19.17 21.08
CA ASN A 133 13.74 -18.60 20.23
C ASN A 133 14.78 -19.64 19.78
N MET A 134 14.55 -20.93 19.99
CA MET A 134 15.47 -22.01 19.61
C MET A 134 15.87 -21.91 18.13
N SER A 135 17.18 -22.02 17.83
CA SER A 135 17.76 -21.94 16.48
C SER A 135 17.64 -20.56 15.80
N GLN A 136 17.36 -19.49 16.54
CA GLN A 136 17.05 -18.16 16.01
C GLN A 136 17.91 -17.08 16.69
N SER A 137 17.98 -15.92 16.05
CA SER A 137 18.43 -14.64 16.60
C SER A 137 17.39 -13.56 16.29
N SER A 138 17.35 -12.47 17.06
CA SER A 138 16.57 -11.29 16.70
C SER A 138 16.98 -10.74 15.34
N ASN A 139 18.25 -10.92 14.97
CA ASN A 139 18.82 -10.38 13.73
C ASN A 139 18.28 -11.06 12.47
N ASP A 140 17.90 -12.34 12.54
CA ASP A 140 17.26 -13.05 11.43
C ASP A 140 15.73 -13.11 11.56
N THR A 141 15.17 -13.04 12.78
CA THR A 141 13.71 -13.13 12.99
C THR A 141 12.98 -11.85 12.63
N PHE A 142 13.49 -10.67 13.00
CA PHE A 142 12.78 -9.41 12.71
C PHE A 142 12.69 -9.15 11.20
N PRO A 143 13.77 -9.21 10.39
CA PRO A 143 13.66 -9.07 8.95
C PRO A 143 12.76 -10.14 8.31
N THR A 144 12.75 -11.36 8.83
CA THR A 144 11.83 -12.41 8.39
C THR A 144 10.37 -12.04 8.68
N ALA A 145 10.06 -11.55 9.89
CA ALA A 145 8.72 -11.08 10.24
C ALA A 145 8.29 -9.88 9.36
N LEU A 146 9.21 -8.96 9.08
CA LEU A 146 8.97 -7.85 8.16
C LEU A 146 8.63 -8.33 6.75
N HIS A 147 9.39 -9.28 6.20
CA HIS A 147 9.13 -9.85 4.87
C HIS A 147 7.79 -10.59 4.80
N ILE A 148 7.45 -11.38 5.81
CA ILE A 148 6.13 -12.04 5.92
C ILE A 148 5.02 -10.99 5.94
N ALA A 149 5.12 -10.00 6.84
CA ALA A 149 4.12 -8.95 6.98
C ALA A 149 3.94 -8.14 5.70
N ALA A 150 5.06 -7.77 5.03
CA ALA A 150 5.04 -7.02 3.79
C ALA A 150 4.38 -7.82 2.65
N ALA A 151 4.79 -9.07 2.44
CA ALA A 151 4.25 -9.91 1.38
C ALA A 151 2.73 -10.16 1.57
N LEU A 152 2.29 -10.51 2.79
CA LEU A 152 0.87 -10.73 3.08
C LEU A 152 0.06 -9.44 2.92
N SER A 153 0.57 -8.30 3.37
CA SER A 153 -0.14 -7.02 3.24
C SER A 153 -0.32 -6.60 1.78
N LEU A 154 0.69 -6.82 0.94
CA LEU A 154 0.59 -6.55 -0.50
C LEU A 154 -0.40 -7.50 -1.19
N GLU A 155 -0.30 -8.82 -0.96
CA GLU A 155 -1.10 -9.83 -1.65
C GLU A 155 -2.56 -9.89 -1.17
N ASP A 156 -2.79 -9.68 0.13
CA ASP A 156 -4.12 -9.90 0.71
C ASP A 156 -4.92 -8.61 0.93
N ARG A 157 -4.27 -7.42 0.77
CA ARG A 157 -4.95 -6.12 0.94
C ARG A 157 -4.78 -5.19 -0.25
N LEU A 158 -3.55 -4.82 -0.61
CA LEU A 158 -3.33 -3.77 -1.60
C LEU A 158 -3.68 -4.22 -3.02
N LEU A 159 -3.21 -5.38 -3.44
CA LEU A 159 -3.54 -5.93 -4.77
C LEU A 159 -5.05 -6.13 -4.95
N PRO A 160 -5.81 -6.75 -4.02
CA PRO A 160 -7.25 -6.87 -4.15
C PRO A 160 -7.98 -5.53 -4.21
N ALA A 161 -7.55 -4.53 -3.45
CA ALA A 161 -8.14 -3.19 -3.50
C ALA A 161 -7.93 -2.52 -4.87
N ALA A 162 -6.73 -2.61 -5.43
CA ALA A 162 -6.44 -2.10 -6.77
C ALA A 162 -7.23 -2.85 -7.87
N GLU A 163 -7.32 -4.18 -7.78
CA GLU A 163 -8.09 -5.02 -8.71
C GLU A 163 -9.59 -4.67 -8.71
N GLU A 164 -10.15 -4.37 -7.54
CA GLU A 164 -11.54 -3.95 -7.45
C GLU A 164 -11.78 -2.60 -8.12
N LEU A 165 -10.88 -1.63 -7.92
CA LEU A 165 -10.97 -0.34 -8.62
C LEU A 165 -10.83 -0.51 -10.14
N ILE A 166 -9.89 -1.34 -10.60
CA ILE A 166 -9.74 -1.69 -12.03
C ILE A 166 -11.05 -2.23 -12.60
N ARG A 167 -11.72 -3.13 -11.87
CA ARG A 167 -13.02 -3.71 -12.28
C ARG A 167 -14.12 -2.64 -12.40
N VAL A 168 -14.16 -1.71 -11.45
CA VAL A 168 -15.13 -0.59 -11.46
C VAL A 168 -14.85 0.35 -12.63
N LEU A 169 -13.58 0.72 -12.86
CA LEU A 169 -13.19 1.58 -13.99
C LEU A 169 -13.48 0.92 -15.34
N LYS A 170 -13.28 -0.38 -15.46
CA LYS A 170 -13.64 -1.12 -16.69
C LYS A 170 -15.14 -1.03 -16.99
N LYS A 171 -15.98 -1.17 -15.97
CA LYS A 171 -17.44 -0.99 -16.13
C LYS A 171 -17.77 0.44 -16.55
N LEU A 172 -17.16 1.43 -15.88
CA LEU A 172 -17.36 2.85 -16.20
C LEU A 172 -16.92 3.18 -17.63
N GLU A 173 -15.81 2.61 -18.09
CA GLU A 173 -15.33 2.71 -19.48
C GLU A 173 -16.37 2.18 -20.47
N GLU A 174 -16.94 1.01 -20.22
CA GLU A 174 -17.96 0.39 -21.08
C GLU A 174 -19.25 1.22 -21.15
N GLU A 175 -19.72 1.76 -20.02
CA GLU A 175 -20.92 2.58 -19.92
C GLU A 175 -20.80 3.95 -20.62
N ASN A 176 -19.57 4.40 -20.84
CA ASN A 176 -19.27 5.71 -21.47
C ASN A 176 -18.72 5.60 -22.89
N ARG A 177 -18.85 4.46 -23.55
CA ARG A 177 -18.52 4.32 -24.97
C ARG A 177 -19.32 5.31 -25.81
N GLY A 178 -18.63 5.99 -26.75
CA GLY A 178 -19.24 6.97 -27.65
C GLY A 178 -19.59 8.31 -27.02
N VAL A 179 -19.23 8.55 -25.73
CA VAL A 179 -19.33 9.88 -25.11
C VAL A 179 -18.08 10.67 -25.50
N ILE A 180 -18.22 11.65 -26.39
CA ILE A 180 -17.13 12.48 -26.87
C ILE A 180 -17.06 13.77 -26.07
N LYS A 181 -15.85 14.17 -25.69
CA LYS A 181 -15.56 15.39 -24.92
C LYS A 181 -14.32 16.10 -25.45
N SER A 182 -14.07 17.32 -25.00
CA SER A 182 -12.80 17.99 -25.24
C SER A 182 -11.69 17.29 -24.45
N GLY A 183 -10.63 16.87 -25.13
CA GLY A 183 -9.38 16.50 -24.48
C GLY A 183 -8.70 17.73 -23.89
N ARG A 184 -7.80 17.55 -22.93
CA ARG A 184 -7.02 18.63 -22.32
C ARG A 184 -5.57 18.24 -22.13
N THR A 185 -4.68 19.14 -22.54
CA THR A 185 -3.24 19.09 -22.24
C THR A 185 -2.85 20.43 -21.65
N HIS A 186 -1.99 20.46 -20.65
CA HIS A 186 -1.64 21.70 -19.90
C HIS A 186 -2.86 22.41 -19.27
N LEU A 187 -3.97 21.69 -19.00
CA LEU A 187 -5.29 22.23 -18.65
C LEU A 187 -5.89 23.16 -19.72
N GLN A 188 -5.36 23.15 -20.94
CA GLN A 188 -5.90 23.88 -22.10
C GLN A 188 -6.69 22.92 -22.98
N ASP A 189 -7.68 23.46 -23.70
CA ASP A 189 -8.48 22.71 -24.65
C ASP A 189 -7.58 22.06 -25.73
N ALA A 190 -7.86 20.81 -26.01
CA ALA A 190 -7.18 20.03 -27.05
C ALA A 190 -8.19 19.40 -28.01
N VAL A 191 -7.73 18.48 -28.83
CA VAL A 191 -8.57 17.74 -29.78
C VAL A 191 -9.56 16.84 -29.04
N PRO A 192 -10.65 16.39 -29.68
CA PRO A 192 -11.63 15.50 -29.09
C PRO A 192 -11.02 14.19 -28.58
N ILE A 193 -11.63 13.64 -27.54
CA ILE A 193 -11.35 12.32 -26.98
C ILE A 193 -12.66 11.67 -26.54
N ALA A 194 -12.76 10.36 -26.61
CA ALA A 194 -13.89 9.68 -25.96
C ALA A 194 -13.62 9.60 -24.43
N PHE A 195 -14.66 9.84 -23.62
CA PHE A 195 -14.55 9.72 -22.16
C PHE A 195 -14.13 8.30 -21.74
N SER A 196 -14.58 7.29 -22.47
CA SER A 196 -14.12 5.91 -22.28
C SER A 196 -12.59 5.75 -22.52
N GLN A 197 -11.98 6.50 -23.44
CA GLN A 197 -10.53 6.47 -23.65
C GLN A 197 -9.79 7.11 -22.47
N GLU A 198 -10.30 8.21 -21.91
CA GLU A 198 -9.73 8.85 -20.72
C GLU A 198 -9.77 7.87 -19.52
N ILE A 199 -10.91 7.21 -19.28
CA ILE A 199 -11.06 6.19 -18.23
C ILE A 199 -10.14 4.99 -18.48
N SER A 200 -9.98 4.56 -19.73
CA SER A 200 -9.06 3.47 -20.08
C SER A 200 -7.61 3.77 -19.72
N GLY A 201 -7.20 5.05 -19.83
CA GLY A 201 -5.90 5.51 -19.36
C GLY A 201 -5.72 5.33 -17.85
N TRP A 202 -6.72 5.71 -17.04
CA TRP A 202 -6.70 5.49 -15.59
C TRP A 202 -6.61 4.00 -15.24
N ARG A 203 -7.42 3.17 -15.90
CA ARG A 203 -7.41 1.72 -15.69
C ARG A 203 -6.06 1.09 -16.05
N ALA A 204 -5.49 1.47 -17.19
CA ALA A 204 -4.22 0.92 -17.66
C ALA A 204 -3.04 1.26 -16.72
N SER A 205 -3.01 2.46 -16.11
CA SER A 205 -2.04 2.81 -15.07
C SER A 205 -2.12 1.84 -13.90
N LEU A 206 -3.32 1.60 -13.36
CA LEU A 206 -3.50 0.69 -12.22
C LEU A 206 -3.18 -0.78 -12.56
N GLU A 207 -3.50 -1.23 -13.77
CA GLU A 207 -3.12 -2.57 -14.25
C GLU A 207 -1.59 -2.73 -14.26
N ARG A 208 -0.89 -1.70 -14.75
CA ARG A 208 0.58 -1.67 -14.75
C ARG A 208 1.16 -1.65 -13.35
N ASP A 209 0.60 -0.85 -12.45
CA ASP A 209 1.01 -0.83 -11.04
C ASP A 209 0.82 -2.19 -10.36
N GLY A 210 -0.29 -2.88 -10.64
CA GLY A 210 -0.52 -4.24 -10.19
C GLY A 210 0.57 -5.23 -10.66
N GLU A 211 1.07 -5.07 -11.89
CA GLU A 211 2.20 -5.85 -12.40
C GLU A 211 3.49 -5.54 -11.63
N LEU A 212 3.79 -4.24 -11.39
CA LEU A 212 4.98 -3.82 -10.64
C LEU A 212 4.96 -4.35 -9.19
N LEU A 213 3.80 -4.31 -8.53
CA LEU A 213 3.63 -4.89 -7.19
C LEU A 213 3.88 -6.40 -7.21
N ARG A 214 3.35 -7.13 -8.19
CA ARG A 214 3.59 -8.58 -8.32
C ARG A 214 5.05 -8.93 -8.60
N LEU A 215 5.76 -8.09 -9.37
CA LEU A 215 7.20 -8.25 -9.61
C LEU A 215 8.05 -8.07 -8.35
N SER A 216 7.58 -7.30 -7.37
CA SER A 216 8.29 -7.09 -6.11
C SER A 216 8.12 -8.24 -5.09
N LEU A 217 7.15 -9.13 -5.28
CA LEU A 217 6.84 -10.19 -4.32
C LEU A 217 7.90 -11.31 -4.22
N PRO A 218 8.48 -11.82 -5.32
CA PRO A 218 9.45 -12.91 -5.22
C PRO A 218 10.63 -12.61 -4.27
N PRO A 219 11.36 -11.48 -4.37
CA PRO A 219 12.44 -11.17 -3.44
C PRO A 219 11.95 -10.94 -2.00
N LEU A 220 10.75 -10.40 -1.78
CA LEU A 220 10.17 -10.28 -0.44
C LEU A 220 9.90 -11.64 0.23
N LYS A 221 9.75 -12.69 -0.54
CA LYS A 221 9.47 -14.05 -0.04
C LYS A 221 10.73 -14.87 0.22
N GLU A 222 11.91 -14.28 0.07
CA GLU A 222 13.19 -14.85 0.49
C GLU A 222 13.52 -14.42 1.93
N LEU A 223 13.68 -15.41 2.83
CA LEU A 223 13.71 -15.18 4.27
C LEU A 223 15.13 -15.23 4.85
N ALA A 224 15.43 -14.29 5.75
CA ALA A 224 16.69 -14.23 6.49
C ALA A 224 16.82 -15.35 7.53
N LEU A 225 15.72 -15.94 7.99
CA LEU A 225 15.66 -16.93 9.07
C LEU A 225 16.64 -18.10 8.79
N GLY A 226 17.36 -18.49 9.83
CA GLY A 226 18.45 -19.47 9.76
C GLY A 226 19.84 -18.85 9.62
N GLY A 227 19.94 -17.53 9.35
CA GLY A 227 21.22 -16.80 9.39
C GLY A 227 21.75 -16.57 10.81
N THR A 228 20.84 -16.59 11.78
CA THR A 228 21.11 -16.32 13.19
C THR A 228 21.80 -14.97 13.45
N ALA A 229 22.87 -14.90 14.22
CA ALA A 229 23.42 -13.64 14.72
C ALA A 229 24.05 -12.76 13.61
N VAL A 230 24.82 -13.37 12.69
CA VAL A 230 25.65 -12.65 11.67
C VAL A 230 25.57 -13.28 10.26
N GLY A 231 24.70 -14.25 10.04
CA GLY A 231 24.51 -14.91 8.74
C GLY A 231 25.17 -16.29 8.64
N THR A 232 25.92 -16.74 9.64
CA THR A 232 26.65 -18.03 9.63
C THR A 232 25.81 -19.22 10.06
N GLY A 233 24.58 -19.00 10.56
CA GLY A 233 23.72 -20.08 11.07
C GLY A 233 24.17 -20.67 12.40
N LEU A 234 24.95 -19.95 13.20
CA LEU A 234 25.44 -20.42 14.49
C LEU A 234 24.30 -20.93 15.38
N ASN A 235 24.45 -22.15 15.93
CA ASN A 235 23.50 -22.86 16.78
C ASN A 235 22.17 -23.28 16.10
N ALA A 236 21.98 -23.06 14.82
CA ALA A 236 20.86 -23.66 14.08
C ALA A 236 21.26 -25.03 13.51
N PRO A 237 20.40 -26.05 13.57
CA PRO A 237 20.67 -27.33 12.94
C PRO A 237 20.62 -27.22 11.41
N ALA A 238 21.36 -28.10 10.73
CA ALA A 238 21.30 -28.16 9.27
C ALA A 238 19.85 -28.39 8.78
N GLY A 239 19.44 -27.64 7.76
CA GLY A 239 18.08 -27.73 7.20
C GLY A 239 17.03 -26.89 7.96
N PHE A 240 17.40 -26.16 9.01
CA PHE A 240 16.44 -25.35 9.76
C PHE A 240 15.82 -24.22 8.92
N ALA A 241 16.65 -23.53 8.15
CA ALA A 241 16.19 -22.42 7.32
C ALA A 241 15.15 -22.86 6.27
N GLU A 242 15.43 -23.96 5.59
CA GLU A 242 14.56 -24.55 4.56
C GLU A 242 13.26 -25.05 5.21
N LYS A 243 13.38 -25.79 6.33
CA LYS A 243 12.21 -26.37 7.01
C LYS A 243 11.30 -25.25 7.58
N ALA A 244 11.88 -24.20 8.16
CA ALA A 244 11.12 -23.07 8.65
C ALA A 244 10.38 -22.33 7.52
N ALA A 245 11.02 -22.15 6.35
CA ALA A 245 10.39 -21.53 5.19
C ALA A 245 9.23 -22.38 4.62
N GLU A 246 9.36 -23.73 4.64
CA GLU A 246 8.28 -24.67 4.30
C GLU A 246 7.09 -24.53 5.25
N GLU A 247 7.34 -24.49 6.56
CA GLU A 247 6.29 -24.33 7.56
C GLU A 247 5.60 -22.96 7.48
N ILE A 248 6.35 -21.87 7.23
CA ILE A 248 5.78 -20.53 6.96
C ILE A 248 4.89 -20.59 5.73
N SER A 249 5.33 -21.26 4.67
CA SER A 249 4.54 -21.42 3.46
C SER A 249 3.25 -22.19 3.71
N ALA A 250 3.30 -23.26 4.49
CA ALA A 250 2.12 -24.05 4.86
C ALA A 250 1.13 -23.24 5.73
N LEU A 251 1.62 -22.42 6.67
CA LEU A 251 0.78 -21.61 7.56
C LEU A 251 0.11 -20.44 6.85
N THR A 252 0.77 -19.86 5.84
CA THR A 252 0.28 -18.69 5.11
C THR A 252 -0.47 -19.02 3.83
N GLY A 253 -0.31 -20.24 3.29
CA GLY A 253 -0.78 -20.60 1.95
C GLY A 253 -0.01 -19.91 0.82
N LYS A 254 1.13 -19.27 1.12
CA LYS A 254 1.98 -18.53 0.18
C LYS A 254 3.37 -19.14 0.15
N ARG A 255 3.99 -19.20 -1.02
CA ARG A 255 5.31 -19.82 -1.16
C ARG A 255 6.40 -18.85 -0.68
N PHE A 256 7.07 -19.20 0.42
CA PHE A 256 8.30 -18.57 0.91
C PHE A 256 9.48 -19.52 0.71
N SER A 257 10.69 -18.96 0.66
CA SER A 257 11.94 -19.71 0.53
C SER A 257 13.01 -19.12 1.44
N THR A 258 14.06 -19.90 1.70
CA THR A 258 15.21 -19.36 2.41
C THR A 258 16.06 -18.50 1.48
N ALA A 259 16.56 -17.35 1.94
CA ALA A 259 17.45 -16.48 1.16
C ALA A 259 18.77 -17.21 0.83
N GLY A 260 19.21 -17.07 -0.41
CA GLY A 260 20.42 -17.70 -0.91
C GLY A 260 21.70 -17.17 -0.27
N ASN A 261 21.69 -15.92 0.22
CA ASN A 261 22.80 -15.30 0.96
C ASN A 261 22.29 -14.68 2.26
N LYS A 262 22.59 -15.32 3.39
CA LYS A 262 22.16 -14.87 4.72
C LYS A 262 22.85 -13.58 5.18
N PHE A 263 24.07 -13.31 4.71
CA PHE A 263 24.78 -12.07 5.03
C PHE A 263 24.09 -10.87 4.40
N HIS A 264 23.67 -10.99 3.15
CA HIS A 264 22.84 -10.01 2.48
C HIS A 264 21.49 -9.86 3.18
N ALA A 265 20.79 -10.96 3.43
CA ALA A 265 19.42 -10.95 3.99
C ALA A 265 19.33 -10.36 5.42
N LEU A 266 20.44 -10.33 6.20
CA LEU A 266 20.47 -9.67 7.50
C LEU A 266 20.69 -8.17 7.40
N THR A 267 21.45 -7.70 6.42
CA THR A 267 21.94 -6.30 6.33
C THR A 267 21.19 -5.46 5.32
N SER A 268 20.88 -6.00 4.14
CA SER A 268 20.19 -5.25 3.09
C SER A 268 18.68 -5.21 3.29
N ARG A 269 18.07 -4.11 2.83
CA ARG A 269 16.60 -3.93 2.76
C ARG A 269 16.17 -3.48 1.36
N ASP A 270 16.95 -3.84 0.35
CA ASP A 270 16.70 -3.50 -1.05
C ASP A 270 15.39 -4.07 -1.58
N GLU A 271 14.99 -5.27 -1.12
CA GLU A 271 13.70 -5.87 -1.47
C GLU A 271 12.52 -5.02 -0.95
N ILE A 272 12.65 -4.48 0.26
CA ILE A 272 11.64 -3.58 0.85
C ILE A 272 11.61 -2.24 0.12
N VAL A 273 12.78 -1.68 -0.24
CA VAL A 273 12.88 -0.44 -1.02
C VAL A 273 12.25 -0.62 -2.39
N PHE A 274 12.54 -1.74 -3.07
CA PHE A 274 11.97 -2.05 -4.37
C PHE A 274 10.44 -2.20 -4.30
N ALA A 275 9.94 -2.96 -3.34
CA ALA A 275 8.51 -3.16 -3.14
C ALA A 275 7.80 -1.85 -2.79
N HIS A 276 8.39 -1.01 -1.92
CA HIS A 276 7.80 0.29 -1.60
C HIS A 276 7.84 1.25 -2.79
N GLY A 277 8.84 1.16 -3.66
CA GLY A 277 8.87 1.86 -4.93
C GLY A 277 7.66 1.55 -5.82
N ALA A 278 7.22 0.29 -5.86
CA ALA A 278 5.99 -0.11 -6.55
C ALA A 278 4.72 0.43 -5.84
N VAL A 279 4.68 0.42 -4.51
CA VAL A 279 3.59 1.05 -3.73
C VAL A 279 3.51 2.55 -4.00
N LYS A 280 4.66 3.23 -4.09
CA LYS A 280 4.73 4.65 -4.45
C LYS A 280 4.25 4.91 -5.88
N ALA A 281 4.57 4.06 -6.84
CA ALA A 281 4.08 4.20 -8.22
C ALA A 281 2.54 4.19 -8.25
N LEU A 282 1.92 3.21 -7.60
CA LEU A 282 0.46 3.15 -7.43
C LEU A 282 -0.09 4.41 -6.75
N ALA A 283 0.57 4.92 -5.70
CA ALA A 283 0.13 6.15 -5.04
C ALA A 283 0.20 7.39 -5.96
N CYS A 284 1.20 7.48 -6.84
CA CYS A 284 1.31 8.55 -7.84
C CYS A 284 0.16 8.49 -8.85
N ASP A 285 -0.16 7.32 -9.37
CA ASP A 285 -1.25 7.16 -10.33
C ASP A 285 -2.62 7.36 -9.67
N MET A 286 -2.81 6.92 -8.44
CA MET A 286 -4.01 7.24 -7.67
C MET A 286 -4.18 8.75 -7.45
N MET A 287 -3.11 9.47 -7.15
CA MET A 287 -3.15 10.94 -7.04
C MET A 287 -3.59 11.58 -8.37
N LYS A 288 -3.00 11.14 -9.49
CA LYS A 288 -3.35 11.63 -10.83
C LYS A 288 -4.82 11.35 -11.15
N ILE A 289 -5.33 10.17 -10.89
CA ILE A 289 -6.73 9.80 -11.12
C ILE A 289 -7.66 10.66 -10.27
N ALA A 290 -7.35 10.82 -8.98
CA ALA A 290 -8.14 11.65 -8.07
C ALA A 290 -8.17 13.12 -8.50
N ASP A 291 -7.06 13.67 -8.98
CA ASP A 291 -7.00 15.04 -9.48
C ASP A 291 -7.80 15.22 -10.78
N ASP A 292 -7.73 14.28 -11.72
CA ASP A 292 -8.58 14.32 -12.91
C ASP A 292 -10.08 14.30 -12.55
N VAL A 293 -10.48 13.42 -11.65
CA VAL A 293 -11.87 13.33 -11.18
C VAL A 293 -12.31 14.64 -10.52
N ARG A 294 -11.45 15.25 -9.67
CA ARG A 294 -11.72 16.57 -9.05
C ARG A 294 -11.91 17.67 -10.09
N TRP A 295 -11.04 17.73 -11.10
CA TRP A 295 -11.14 18.72 -12.17
C TRP A 295 -12.41 18.52 -12.98
N LEU A 296 -12.71 17.31 -13.42
CA LEU A 296 -13.89 17.00 -14.21
C LEU A 296 -15.19 17.29 -13.46
N ALA A 297 -15.23 17.06 -12.14
CA ALA A 297 -16.38 17.31 -11.28
C ALA A 297 -16.47 18.76 -10.77
N SER A 298 -15.49 19.63 -11.06
CA SER A 298 -15.41 20.98 -10.51
C SER A 298 -16.61 21.84 -10.91
N GLY A 299 -17.06 22.68 -10.01
CA GLY A 299 -18.16 23.63 -10.24
C GLY A 299 -19.33 23.42 -9.28
N PRO A 300 -20.52 22.96 -9.72
CA PRO A 300 -20.85 22.40 -11.05
C PRO A 300 -21.12 23.41 -12.16
N ARG A 301 -21.41 24.69 -11.84
CA ARG A 301 -21.77 25.70 -12.87
C ARG A 301 -20.60 26.56 -13.34
N CYS A 302 -19.67 26.88 -12.43
CA CYS A 302 -18.54 27.78 -12.68
C CYS A 302 -17.21 27.05 -12.90
N GLY A 303 -17.22 25.75 -12.97
CA GLY A 303 -16.07 24.88 -13.28
C GLY A 303 -16.33 24.03 -14.51
N LEU A 304 -15.56 22.91 -14.64
CA LEU A 304 -15.72 22.01 -15.80
C LEU A 304 -17.08 21.32 -15.81
N GLY A 305 -17.50 20.72 -14.67
CA GLY A 305 -18.81 20.11 -14.50
C GLY A 305 -19.12 18.99 -15.50
N GLU A 306 -18.10 18.29 -16.00
CA GLU A 306 -18.26 17.26 -17.03
C GLU A 306 -18.66 15.90 -16.48
N ILE A 307 -18.42 15.69 -15.18
CA ILE A 307 -18.88 14.50 -14.45
C ILE A 307 -19.58 14.89 -13.16
N ARG A 308 -20.41 13.99 -12.67
CA ARG A 308 -20.97 14.04 -11.31
C ARG A 308 -20.40 12.91 -10.50
N ILE A 309 -20.12 13.18 -9.24
CA ILE A 309 -19.65 12.22 -8.24
C ILE A 309 -20.67 12.11 -7.10
N PRO A 310 -20.70 11.01 -6.34
CA PRO A 310 -21.60 10.84 -5.20
C PRO A 310 -21.44 11.96 -4.15
N GLU A 311 -22.55 12.37 -3.59
CA GLU A 311 -22.62 13.31 -2.47
C GLU A 311 -22.58 12.52 -1.16
N ASN A 312 -21.42 12.51 -0.48
CA ASN A 312 -21.24 11.69 0.72
C ASN A 312 -21.48 12.46 2.01
N GLU A 313 -21.30 13.79 1.99
CA GLU A 313 -21.39 14.63 3.18
C GLU A 313 -21.61 16.12 2.83
N PRO A 314 -22.16 16.95 3.73
CA PRO A 314 -22.23 18.38 3.53
C PRO A 314 -20.81 19.00 3.42
N GLY A 315 -20.56 19.77 2.36
CA GLY A 315 -19.24 20.31 2.04
C GLY A 315 -18.91 21.66 2.69
N SER A 316 -19.84 22.30 3.41
CA SER A 316 -19.62 23.62 4.00
C SER A 316 -20.55 23.90 5.17
N SER A 317 -20.03 24.57 6.21
CA SER A 317 -20.81 25.03 7.35
C SER A 317 -21.62 26.31 7.08
N ILE A 318 -21.29 27.06 6.02
CA ILE A 318 -21.90 28.35 5.71
C ILE A 318 -22.49 28.47 4.31
N MET A 319 -22.24 27.50 3.42
CA MET A 319 -22.76 27.44 2.04
C MET A 319 -23.67 26.22 1.88
N PRO A 320 -25.00 26.34 2.11
CA PRO A 320 -25.92 25.23 1.99
C PRO A 320 -25.90 24.61 0.58
N GLY A 321 -25.87 23.29 0.50
CA GLY A 321 -25.86 22.55 -0.77
C GLY A 321 -24.51 22.46 -1.48
N LYS A 322 -23.41 22.98 -0.87
CA LYS A 322 -22.06 22.78 -1.40
C LYS A 322 -21.59 21.36 -1.09
N VAL A 323 -21.16 20.63 -2.12
CA VAL A 323 -20.55 19.29 -2.01
C VAL A 323 -19.12 19.39 -2.49
N ASN A 324 -18.20 18.79 -1.73
CA ASN A 324 -16.78 18.76 -2.05
C ASN A 324 -16.35 17.35 -2.52
N PRO A 325 -15.30 17.25 -3.35
CA PRO A 325 -14.76 15.98 -3.82
C PRO A 325 -13.87 15.32 -2.76
N THR A 326 -14.40 15.11 -1.53
CA THR A 326 -13.63 14.72 -0.34
C THR A 326 -12.95 13.36 -0.49
N GLN A 327 -13.53 12.44 -1.27
CA GLN A 327 -12.89 11.17 -1.59
C GLN A 327 -11.62 11.35 -2.44
N CYS A 328 -11.58 12.31 -3.34
CA CYS A 328 -10.37 12.65 -4.08
C CYS A 328 -9.33 13.30 -3.15
N GLU A 329 -9.77 14.15 -2.23
CA GLU A 329 -8.87 14.85 -1.29
C GLU A 329 -8.16 13.85 -0.36
N GLN A 330 -8.88 12.85 0.19
CA GLN A 330 -8.25 11.84 1.03
C GLN A 330 -7.24 10.98 0.25
N VAL A 331 -7.51 10.64 -1.03
CA VAL A 331 -6.55 9.92 -1.89
C VAL A 331 -5.26 10.72 -2.04
N THR A 332 -5.35 12.01 -2.35
CA THR A 332 -4.15 12.86 -2.52
C THR A 332 -3.35 13.02 -1.24
N MET A 333 -4.01 13.13 -0.07
CA MET A 333 -3.32 13.18 1.23
C MET A 333 -2.60 11.85 1.54
N VAL A 334 -3.25 10.71 1.29
CA VAL A 334 -2.63 9.39 1.47
C VAL A 334 -1.43 9.21 0.55
N ALA A 335 -1.53 9.62 -0.71
CA ALA A 335 -0.42 9.55 -1.66
C ALA A 335 0.79 10.38 -1.17
N VAL A 336 0.58 11.58 -0.65
CA VAL A 336 1.65 12.41 -0.04
C VAL A 336 2.32 11.68 1.12
N GLN A 337 1.53 11.04 2.00
CA GLN A 337 2.08 10.27 3.13
C GLN A 337 2.93 9.09 2.65
N VAL A 338 2.46 8.34 1.63
CA VAL A 338 3.23 7.24 1.03
C VAL A 338 4.56 7.72 0.46
N MET A 339 4.58 8.88 -0.23
CA MET A 339 5.82 9.47 -0.75
C MET A 339 6.79 9.86 0.36
N GLY A 340 6.30 10.41 1.48
CA GLY A 340 7.10 10.71 2.67
C GLY A 340 7.70 9.45 3.30
N ASN A 341 6.90 8.40 3.42
CA ASN A 341 7.34 7.10 3.94
C ASN A 341 8.41 6.46 3.03
N ASP A 342 8.28 6.61 1.70
CA ASP A 342 9.28 6.12 0.74
C ASP A 342 10.66 6.73 0.99
N ALA A 343 10.72 8.03 1.22
CA ALA A 343 11.96 8.71 1.56
C ALA A 343 12.56 8.18 2.87
N ALA A 344 11.73 8.01 3.91
CA ALA A 344 12.18 7.46 5.19
C ALA A 344 12.72 6.04 5.05
N ILE A 345 12.06 5.17 4.28
CA ILE A 345 12.49 3.79 4.00
C ILE A 345 13.83 3.80 3.25
N GLY A 346 13.98 4.62 2.20
CA GLY A 346 15.20 4.71 1.42
C GLY A 346 16.42 5.12 2.27
N PHE A 347 16.28 6.16 3.10
CA PHE A 347 17.34 6.58 4.03
C PHE A 347 17.65 5.49 5.06
N ALA A 348 16.63 4.90 5.68
CA ALA A 348 16.82 3.86 6.69
C ALA A 348 17.47 2.59 6.11
N ALA A 349 17.11 2.19 4.91
CA ALA A 349 17.69 1.02 4.23
C ALA A 349 19.18 1.23 3.90
N SER A 350 19.62 2.46 3.64
CA SER A 350 21.04 2.79 3.34
C SER A 350 21.97 2.75 4.56
N GLN A 351 21.45 2.56 5.78
CA GLN A 351 22.20 2.70 7.04
C GLN A 351 22.74 1.38 7.62
N GLY A 352 22.73 0.29 6.87
CA GLY A 352 23.35 -0.98 7.32
C GLY A 352 24.86 -0.82 7.57
N ASN A 353 25.35 -1.42 8.67
CA ASN A 353 26.77 -1.43 9.03
C ASN A 353 27.19 -2.87 9.28
N PHE A 354 28.20 -3.35 8.53
CA PHE A 354 28.68 -4.73 8.58
C PHE A 354 27.51 -5.73 8.43
N GLU A 355 27.25 -6.56 9.42
CA GLU A 355 26.33 -7.68 9.34
C GLU A 355 24.88 -7.35 9.79
N LEU A 356 24.54 -6.05 10.01
CA LEU A 356 23.19 -5.70 10.48
C LEU A 356 22.76 -4.28 10.06
N ASN A 357 21.48 -4.15 9.72
CA ASN A 357 20.81 -2.87 9.66
C ASN A 357 20.02 -2.65 10.97
N VAL A 358 20.19 -1.49 11.59
CA VAL A 358 19.55 -1.14 12.87
C VAL A 358 18.48 -0.05 12.74
N PHE A 359 17.76 -0.02 11.61
CA PHE A 359 16.61 0.83 11.34
C PHE A 359 15.34 0.02 11.03
N LEU A 360 15.34 -1.26 11.38
CA LEU A 360 14.28 -2.19 11.00
C LEU A 360 12.88 -1.79 11.49
N PRO A 361 12.68 -1.32 12.74
CA PRO A 361 11.35 -0.94 13.21
C PRO A 361 10.74 0.24 12.45
N VAL A 362 11.54 1.26 12.11
CA VAL A 362 11.05 2.42 11.35
C VAL A 362 10.74 2.05 9.90
N ILE A 363 11.53 1.16 9.29
CA ILE A 363 11.26 0.61 7.95
C ILE A 363 9.92 -0.14 7.97
N ALA A 364 9.73 -1.03 8.94
CA ALA A 364 8.50 -1.81 9.09
C ALA A 364 7.26 -0.91 9.26
N CYS A 365 7.36 0.09 10.13
CA CYS A 365 6.26 1.03 10.39
C CYS A 365 5.87 1.79 9.12
N ASN A 366 6.82 2.40 8.42
CA ASN A 366 6.54 3.21 7.23
C ASN A 366 6.01 2.35 6.07
N PHE A 367 6.58 1.15 5.87
CA PHE A 367 6.12 0.24 4.81
C PHE A 367 4.67 -0.19 5.04
N LEU A 368 4.37 -0.72 6.22
CA LEU A 368 3.05 -1.26 6.55
C LEU A 368 2.00 -0.17 6.67
N GLN A 369 2.36 1.02 7.17
CA GLN A 369 1.47 2.18 7.14
C GLN A 369 1.09 2.55 5.71
N SER A 370 2.07 2.62 4.80
CA SER A 370 1.82 2.94 3.38
C SER A 370 0.85 1.96 2.74
N VAL A 371 1.10 0.66 2.90
CA VAL A 371 0.24 -0.38 2.33
C VAL A 371 -1.17 -0.32 2.91
N ARG A 372 -1.31 -0.16 4.23
CA ARG A 372 -2.61 -0.08 4.89
C ARG A 372 -3.39 1.15 4.43
N LEU A 373 -2.80 2.34 4.53
CA LEU A 373 -3.47 3.59 4.17
C LEU A 373 -3.88 3.59 2.69
N LEU A 374 -3.00 3.14 1.80
CA LEU A 374 -3.29 3.14 0.37
C LEU A 374 -4.38 2.14 0.01
N SER A 375 -4.37 0.93 0.58
CA SER A 375 -5.44 -0.05 0.33
C SER A 375 -6.80 0.40 0.85
N GLU A 376 -6.86 0.98 2.05
CA GLU A 376 -8.10 1.53 2.63
C GLU A 376 -8.61 2.74 1.84
N SER A 377 -7.69 3.61 1.40
CA SER A 377 -7.98 4.77 0.56
C SER A 377 -8.56 4.37 -0.79
N ILE A 378 -7.95 3.39 -1.47
CA ILE A 378 -8.44 2.85 -2.75
C ILE A 378 -9.83 2.23 -2.56
N ALA A 379 -10.03 1.43 -1.53
CA ALA A 379 -11.33 0.79 -1.27
C ALA A 379 -12.42 1.84 -1.03
N SER A 380 -12.15 2.86 -0.20
CA SER A 380 -13.08 3.96 0.06
C SER A 380 -13.39 4.77 -1.20
N PHE A 381 -12.37 5.13 -1.97
CA PHE A 381 -12.54 5.85 -3.24
C PHE A 381 -13.34 5.03 -4.26
N THR A 382 -13.09 3.73 -4.35
CA THR A 382 -13.82 2.82 -5.24
C THR A 382 -15.31 2.81 -4.93
N GLU A 383 -15.67 2.57 -3.67
CA GLU A 383 -17.07 2.43 -3.24
C GLU A 383 -17.79 3.78 -3.26
N ARG A 384 -17.16 4.84 -2.74
CA ARG A 384 -17.81 6.11 -2.44
C ARG A 384 -17.61 7.20 -3.47
N CYS A 385 -16.80 6.95 -4.51
CA CYS A 385 -16.57 7.89 -5.60
C CYS A 385 -16.66 7.20 -6.95
N ALA A 386 -15.70 6.32 -7.30
CA ALA A 386 -15.54 5.79 -8.64
C ALA A 386 -16.77 5.03 -9.14
N ALA A 387 -17.38 4.19 -8.29
CA ALA A 387 -18.58 3.41 -8.66
C ALA A 387 -19.80 4.26 -8.97
N GLY A 388 -19.84 5.51 -8.52
CA GLY A 388 -20.95 6.43 -8.72
C GLY A 388 -20.67 7.58 -9.70
N ILE A 389 -19.53 7.56 -10.39
CA ILE A 389 -19.23 8.57 -11.41
C ILE A 389 -20.24 8.47 -12.57
N THR A 390 -20.81 9.60 -12.96
CA THR A 390 -21.68 9.71 -14.14
C THR A 390 -21.25 10.86 -15.03
N ALA A 391 -21.27 10.65 -16.35
CA ALA A 391 -20.96 11.71 -17.32
C ALA A 391 -22.11 12.70 -17.44
N ASP A 392 -21.83 13.99 -17.34
CA ASP A 392 -22.76 15.03 -17.79
C ASP A 392 -22.56 15.24 -19.30
N ARG A 393 -23.29 14.42 -20.08
CA ARG A 393 -23.15 14.36 -21.55
C ARG A 393 -23.48 15.69 -22.22
N GLU A 394 -24.42 16.45 -21.68
CA GLU A 394 -24.79 17.76 -22.21
C GLU A 394 -23.65 18.76 -22.00
N LYS A 395 -23.06 18.77 -20.79
CA LYS A 395 -21.93 19.64 -20.47
C LYS A 395 -20.68 19.27 -21.30
N MET A 396 -20.36 17.98 -21.42
CA MET A 396 -19.27 17.51 -22.27
C MET A 396 -19.46 17.96 -23.71
N ARG A 397 -20.65 17.79 -24.26
CA ARG A 397 -20.99 18.22 -25.61
C ARG A 397 -20.88 19.73 -25.79
N ALA A 398 -21.41 20.52 -24.85
CA ALA A 398 -21.33 21.98 -24.90
C ALA A 398 -19.90 22.46 -24.84
N ASN A 399 -19.07 21.93 -23.95
CA ASN A 399 -17.63 22.25 -23.86
C ASN A 399 -16.89 21.86 -25.14
N LEU A 400 -17.18 20.69 -25.71
CA LEU A 400 -16.59 20.24 -26.97
C LEU A 400 -16.87 21.23 -28.10
N HIS A 401 -18.14 21.61 -28.30
CA HIS A 401 -18.50 22.52 -29.39
C HIS A 401 -18.02 23.94 -29.20
N ASN A 402 -17.72 24.36 -27.96
CA ASN A 402 -17.10 25.65 -27.67
C ASN A 402 -15.58 25.66 -27.89
N SER A 403 -14.95 24.49 -28.02
CA SER A 403 -13.50 24.38 -28.19
C SER A 403 -13.07 24.87 -29.59
N LEU A 404 -12.17 25.84 -29.62
CA LEU A 404 -11.57 26.30 -30.87
C LEU A 404 -10.62 25.27 -31.50
N MET A 405 -10.19 24.28 -30.72
CA MET A 405 -9.28 23.23 -31.20
C MET A 405 -9.95 22.23 -32.15
N LEU A 406 -11.28 22.24 -32.19
CA LEU A 406 -12.05 21.53 -33.22
C LEU A 406 -11.72 22.01 -34.66
N VAL A 407 -11.12 23.19 -34.79
CA VAL A 407 -10.64 23.70 -36.10
C VAL A 407 -9.69 22.71 -36.78
N THR A 408 -9.04 21.84 -36.02
CA THR A 408 -8.14 20.81 -36.56
C THR A 408 -8.86 19.86 -37.52
N ALA A 409 -10.17 19.62 -37.34
CA ALA A 409 -11.00 18.85 -38.27
C ALA A 409 -11.06 19.47 -39.68
N LEU A 410 -10.83 20.77 -39.80
CA LEU A 410 -10.85 21.50 -41.09
C LEU A 410 -9.51 21.45 -41.84
N ASN A 411 -8.40 21.04 -41.17
CA ASN A 411 -7.07 21.01 -41.78
C ASN A 411 -7.02 20.28 -43.13
N PRO A 412 -7.66 19.12 -43.33
CA PRO A 412 -7.65 18.41 -44.61
C PRO A 412 -8.35 19.16 -45.75
N TYR A 413 -9.25 20.10 -45.41
CA TYR A 413 -10.11 20.79 -46.39
C TYR A 413 -9.65 22.20 -46.70
N ILE A 414 -9.16 22.95 -45.73
CA ILE A 414 -8.77 24.35 -45.88
C ILE A 414 -7.27 24.62 -45.63
N GLY A 415 -6.53 23.61 -45.18
CA GLY A 415 -5.12 23.70 -44.82
C GLY A 415 -4.89 24.35 -43.44
N TYR A 416 -3.72 24.07 -42.85
CA TYR A 416 -3.35 24.48 -41.49
C TYR A 416 -3.40 26.02 -41.30
N GLU A 417 -2.87 26.80 -42.25
CA GLU A 417 -2.84 28.28 -42.12
C GLU A 417 -4.24 28.90 -42.11
N ASN A 418 -5.17 28.40 -42.93
CA ASN A 418 -6.54 28.92 -42.97
C ASN A 418 -7.34 28.44 -41.75
N ALA A 419 -7.09 27.22 -41.25
CA ALA A 419 -7.63 26.76 -40.00
C ALA A 419 -7.16 27.63 -38.81
N ALA A 420 -5.87 28.00 -38.77
CA ALA A 420 -5.34 28.91 -37.77
C ALA A 420 -5.97 30.33 -37.85
N LYS A 421 -6.22 30.85 -39.06
CA LYS A 421 -6.94 32.13 -39.26
C LYS A 421 -8.38 32.04 -38.77
N THR A 422 -9.05 30.92 -39.03
CA THR A 422 -10.42 30.65 -38.57
C THR A 422 -10.51 30.65 -37.05
N ALA A 423 -9.64 29.91 -36.38
CA ALA A 423 -9.60 29.87 -34.91
C ALA A 423 -9.29 31.24 -34.30
N LYS A 424 -8.33 31.99 -34.87
CA LYS A 424 -7.98 33.35 -34.40
C LYS A 424 -9.13 34.32 -34.53
N LEU A 425 -9.87 34.27 -35.67
CA LEU A 425 -11.02 35.12 -35.89
C LEU A 425 -12.16 34.77 -34.94
N ALA A 426 -12.45 33.48 -34.79
CA ALA A 426 -13.46 32.98 -33.86
C ALA A 426 -13.19 33.45 -32.42
N TYR A 427 -11.93 33.36 -31.96
CA TYR A 427 -11.51 33.83 -30.64
C TYR A 427 -11.66 35.35 -30.51
N LYS A 428 -11.15 36.13 -31.49
CA LYS A 428 -11.13 37.60 -31.44
C LYS A 428 -12.54 38.19 -31.41
N GLU A 429 -13.44 37.63 -32.20
CA GLU A 429 -14.80 38.17 -32.36
C GLU A 429 -15.83 37.44 -31.48
N ASN A 430 -15.41 36.44 -30.70
CA ASN A 430 -16.26 35.59 -29.87
C ASN A 430 -17.45 34.98 -30.67
N ILE A 431 -17.14 34.44 -31.84
CA ILE A 431 -18.07 33.74 -32.74
C ILE A 431 -17.68 32.28 -32.91
N SER A 432 -18.58 31.45 -33.45
CA SER A 432 -18.30 30.04 -33.68
C SER A 432 -17.26 29.82 -34.77
N LEU A 433 -16.60 28.65 -34.80
CA LEU A 433 -15.71 28.25 -35.90
C LEU A 433 -16.44 28.25 -37.25
N ARG A 434 -17.72 27.88 -37.25
CA ARG A 434 -18.58 27.91 -38.46
C ARG A 434 -18.70 29.32 -39.03
N GLU A 435 -19.12 30.27 -38.19
CA GLU A 435 -19.27 31.68 -38.57
C GLU A 435 -17.95 32.27 -39.03
N ALA A 436 -16.85 32.01 -38.34
CA ALA A 436 -15.51 32.48 -38.67
C ALA A 436 -15.03 31.93 -40.03
N CYS A 437 -15.24 30.62 -40.28
CA CYS A 437 -14.82 29.94 -41.50
C CYS A 437 -15.58 30.48 -42.72
N VAL A 438 -16.90 30.68 -42.60
CA VAL A 438 -17.76 31.25 -43.65
C VAL A 438 -17.41 32.70 -43.88
N LYS A 439 -17.22 33.52 -42.83
CA LYS A 439 -16.82 34.93 -42.93
C LYS A 439 -15.48 35.14 -43.66
N LEU A 440 -14.55 34.20 -43.47
CA LEU A 440 -13.27 34.19 -44.18
C LEU A 440 -13.36 33.64 -45.60
N GLY A 441 -14.52 33.14 -46.03
CA GLY A 441 -14.74 32.58 -47.33
C GLY A 441 -14.04 31.26 -47.62
N PHE A 442 -13.63 30.50 -46.58
CA PHE A 442 -12.92 29.25 -46.79
C PHE A 442 -13.87 28.07 -47.10
N LEU A 443 -15.09 28.07 -46.53
CA LEU A 443 -16.16 27.09 -46.81
C LEU A 443 -17.50 27.80 -46.78
N THR A 444 -18.49 27.23 -47.51
CA THR A 444 -19.91 27.61 -47.33
C THR A 444 -20.46 26.93 -46.05
N GLU A 445 -21.61 27.38 -45.57
CA GLU A 445 -22.27 26.78 -44.40
C GLU A 445 -22.51 25.27 -44.60
N GLU A 446 -23.06 24.89 -45.75
CA GLU A 446 -23.36 23.50 -46.08
C GLU A 446 -22.07 22.65 -46.22
N ALA A 447 -21.00 23.26 -46.78
CA ALA A 447 -19.71 22.58 -46.87
C ALA A 447 -19.09 22.37 -45.50
N PHE A 448 -19.14 23.39 -44.61
CA PHE A 448 -18.69 23.28 -43.24
C PHE A 448 -19.45 22.17 -42.48
N ASP A 449 -20.78 22.22 -42.48
CA ASP A 449 -21.62 21.25 -41.77
C ASP A 449 -21.43 19.79 -42.25
N ARG A 450 -21.00 19.61 -43.50
CA ARG A 450 -20.68 18.29 -44.07
C ARG A 450 -19.35 17.73 -43.60
N VAL A 451 -18.31 18.58 -43.44
CA VAL A 451 -16.94 18.14 -43.14
C VAL A 451 -16.57 18.25 -41.68
N PHE A 452 -17.32 19.00 -40.87
CA PHE A 452 -17.07 19.21 -39.46
C PHE A 452 -17.71 18.09 -38.63
N ARG A 453 -16.92 17.02 -38.39
CA ARG A 453 -17.33 15.81 -37.68
C ARG A 453 -16.43 15.54 -36.47
N PRO A 454 -16.64 16.19 -35.31
CA PRO A 454 -15.83 15.97 -34.13
C PRO A 454 -15.79 14.51 -33.68
N GLU A 455 -16.89 13.77 -33.91
CA GLU A 455 -17.02 12.37 -33.55
C GLU A 455 -16.09 11.44 -34.34
N GLU A 456 -15.64 11.85 -35.52
CA GLU A 456 -14.71 11.10 -36.37
C GLU A 456 -13.24 11.41 -36.08
N MET A 457 -12.98 12.24 -35.05
CA MET A 457 -11.61 12.62 -34.66
C MET A 457 -11.06 11.72 -33.50
N VAL A 458 -11.82 10.76 -33.02
CA VAL A 458 -11.49 9.87 -31.87
C VAL A 458 -11.35 8.43 -32.31
#